data_7199ca99eeee6681fe613425afef01e3
#
_entry.id   7199ca99eeee6681fe613425afef01e3
#
_cell.length_a   1.000
_cell.length_b   1.000
_cell.length_c   1.000
_cell.angle_alpha   90.00
_cell.angle_beta   90.00
_cell.angle_gamma   90.00
#
_symmetry.space_group_name_H-M   'P 1'
#
loop_
_entity.id
_entity.type
_entity.pdbx_description
1 polymer ?
#
loop_
_entity_poly.entity_id
_entity_poly.type
_entity_poly.pdbx_seq_one_letter_code
_entity_poly.pdbx_strand_id
1 'polypeptide(L)'
;PPRSTLFPYTTLFRSVLNSRLMDRPLRPLFPKGFFNDVQVVATVMCMDNDAPSEIAAMIGSSVALSVSDIPWEGPTGSVLVGRIDGEFVINPTSAEREKSDMHMVVSGTKEAIMMVEAGAEEVAESDMLDGIMFAHEEIKKIVAFIEEVVEEVGKAKKEIECYKVPEDIENDVREYAEEKMRAAVLTVEKQERLDNMDAVEVETQEHFAEKYPEGEKDIANILYTITKEQVRRLILDDCIRPDNRKHEEIRPIWVETGVLPRCHGTGLFKRGQTQALSVATLGPVGEGQRLDGISEETEKRYMHHYNFPAYSVGETKPMRSPGRREIGHGALAERAIVPVLPEVEEFPYAIRVVSDRKSTRLNSSHVSQS
;
A
#
# COMPACT_ATOMS: atom_id res chain seq x y z
N PRO A 1 -11.37 35.01 3.59
CA PRO A 1 -10.95 33.67 3.79
C PRO A 1 -11.69 32.75 2.84
N PRO A 2 -11.01 31.83 2.13
CA PRO A 2 -11.71 30.84 1.36
C PRO A 2 -12.52 30.03 2.37
N ARG A 3 -13.81 30.07 2.20
CA ARG A 3 -14.72 29.20 2.92
C ARG A 3 -14.26 27.80 2.63
N SER A 4 -13.71 27.14 3.65
CA SER A 4 -13.48 25.73 3.61
C SER A 4 -14.77 25.10 3.16
N THR A 5 -14.76 24.60 1.97
CA THR A 5 -15.83 23.86 1.37
C THR A 5 -16.21 22.74 2.31
N LEU A 6 -17.43 22.73 2.67
CA LEU A 6 -18.17 21.62 3.25
C LEU A 6 -18.14 20.43 2.29
N PHE A 7 -16.99 19.79 2.17
CA PHE A 7 -16.96 18.41 1.69
C PHE A 7 -17.00 17.53 2.93
N PRO A 8 -18.04 16.71 3.07
CA PRO A 8 -18.13 15.77 4.18
C PRO A 8 -16.87 14.91 4.24
N TYR A 9 -16.43 14.61 5.44
CA TYR A 9 -15.24 13.80 5.73
C TYR A 9 -15.16 12.48 4.93
N THR A 10 -16.31 11.93 4.59
CA THR A 10 -16.50 10.71 3.80
C THR A 10 -16.04 10.83 2.36
N THR A 11 -16.31 11.95 1.69
CA THR A 11 -15.84 12.20 0.32
C THR A 11 -14.33 12.32 0.25
N LEU A 12 -13.70 12.89 1.29
CA LEU A 12 -12.23 12.96 1.40
C LEU A 12 -11.60 11.56 1.52
N PHE A 13 -12.15 10.66 2.31
CA PHE A 13 -11.62 9.29 2.46
C PHE A 13 -11.73 8.51 1.15
N ARG A 14 -12.86 8.57 0.46
CA ARG A 14 -13.06 7.88 -0.81
C ARG A 14 -12.17 8.42 -1.92
N SER A 15 -12.01 9.73 -2.04
CA SER A 15 -11.08 10.35 -2.99
C SER A 15 -9.62 9.94 -2.72
N VAL A 16 -9.24 9.75 -1.45
CA VAL A 16 -7.92 9.23 -1.08
C VAL A 16 -7.74 7.77 -1.53
N LEU A 17 -8.76 6.92 -1.38
CA LEU A 17 -8.70 5.53 -1.83
C LEU A 17 -8.57 5.44 -3.35
N ASN A 18 -9.38 6.20 -4.10
CA ASN A 18 -9.29 6.25 -5.56
C ASN A 18 -7.95 6.82 -6.04
N SER A 19 -7.43 7.86 -5.38
CA SER A 19 -6.08 8.38 -5.64
C SER A 19 -5.00 7.32 -5.42
N ARG A 20 -5.17 6.44 -4.44
CA ARG A 20 -4.24 5.33 -4.19
C ARG A 20 -4.35 4.22 -5.26
N LEU A 21 -5.55 3.93 -5.74
CA LEU A 21 -5.76 3.00 -6.86
C LEU A 21 -5.03 3.48 -8.11
N MET A 22 -5.09 4.78 -8.42
CA MET A 22 -4.39 5.39 -9.55
C MET A 22 -2.87 5.40 -9.36
N ASP A 23 -2.38 5.84 -8.20
CA ASP A 23 -0.95 6.02 -7.92
C ASP A 23 -0.15 4.70 -7.90
N ARG A 24 -0.73 3.63 -7.34
CA ARG A 24 -0.03 2.36 -7.11
C ARG A 24 0.46 1.67 -8.39
N PRO A 25 -0.30 1.57 -9.50
CA PRO A 25 0.20 1.00 -10.73
C PRO A 25 1.08 1.94 -11.55
N LEU A 26 0.93 3.26 -11.41
CA LEU A 26 1.65 4.24 -12.22
C LEU A 26 3.07 4.51 -11.70
N ARG A 27 3.22 4.64 -10.39
CA ARG A 27 4.47 5.03 -9.74
C ARG A 27 5.68 4.13 -10.05
N PRO A 28 5.56 2.78 -10.06
CA PRO A 28 6.69 1.90 -10.32
C PRO A 28 7.25 1.99 -11.73
N LEU A 29 6.50 2.56 -12.67
CA LEU A 29 6.85 2.68 -14.09
C LEU A 29 7.57 3.98 -14.44
N PHE A 30 7.95 4.79 -13.45
CA PHE A 30 8.88 5.89 -13.69
C PHE A 30 10.32 5.40 -13.65
N PRO A 31 11.21 5.91 -14.53
CA PRO A 31 12.61 5.53 -14.56
C PRO A 31 13.30 5.73 -13.20
N LYS A 32 14.21 4.83 -12.83
CA LYS A 32 15.01 5.01 -11.62
C LYS A 32 15.89 6.25 -11.75
N GLY A 33 15.96 7.06 -10.70
CA GLY A 33 16.69 8.33 -10.72
C GLY A 33 15.91 9.50 -11.33
N PHE A 34 14.63 9.31 -11.65
CA PHE A 34 13.73 10.39 -12.04
C PHE A 34 13.19 11.08 -10.78
N PHE A 35 13.61 12.31 -10.52
CA PHE A 35 13.25 13.06 -9.30
C PHE A 35 12.30 14.23 -9.53
N ASN A 36 11.85 14.46 -10.76
CA ASN A 36 10.91 15.52 -11.06
C ASN A 36 9.52 15.19 -10.50
N ASP A 37 8.85 16.21 -9.97
CA ASP A 37 7.48 16.07 -9.50
C ASP A 37 6.52 15.86 -10.66
N VAL A 38 5.67 14.85 -10.55
CA VAL A 38 4.58 14.58 -11.49
C VAL A 38 3.25 14.64 -10.75
N GLN A 39 2.34 15.45 -11.26
CA GLN A 39 0.99 15.56 -10.74
C GLN A 39 -0.01 15.04 -11.76
N VAL A 40 -0.83 14.08 -11.38
CA VAL A 40 -1.96 13.58 -12.15
C VAL A 40 -3.25 13.98 -11.43
N VAL A 41 -4.15 14.64 -12.15
CA VAL A 41 -5.44 15.09 -11.62
C VAL A 41 -6.55 14.49 -12.46
N ALA A 42 -7.41 13.69 -11.83
CA ALA A 42 -8.64 13.18 -12.42
C ALA A 42 -9.86 13.92 -11.85
N THR A 43 -10.62 14.57 -12.72
CA THR A 43 -11.84 15.29 -12.34
C THR A 43 -13.05 14.56 -12.89
N VAL A 44 -13.95 14.15 -11.98
CA VAL A 44 -15.21 13.52 -12.37
C VAL A 44 -16.16 14.60 -12.87
N MET A 45 -16.49 14.57 -14.16
CA MET A 45 -17.39 15.51 -14.82
C MET A 45 -18.80 14.95 -14.98
N CYS A 46 -18.92 13.64 -15.13
CA CYS A 46 -20.16 12.90 -15.24
C CYS A 46 -19.98 11.53 -14.61
N MET A 47 -21.04 10.95 -14.11
CA MET A 47 -21.01 9.64 -13.46
C MET A 47 -22.18 8.79 -13.97
N ASP A 48 -21.90 7.51 -14.12
CA ASP A 48 -22.87 6.44 -14.36
C ASP A 48 -22.62 5.36 -13.32
N ASN A 49 -23.67 4.90 -12.64
CA ASN A 49 -23.54 3.88 -11.61
C ASN A 49 -23.10 2.53 -12.17
N ASP A 50 -23.39 2.27 -13.44
CA ASP A 50 -22.97 1.04 -14.13
C ASP A 50 -21.50 1.09 -14.58
N ALA A 51 -20.86 2.26 -14.57
CA ALA A 51 -19.48 2.47 -14.99
C ALA A 51 -18.63 3.05 -13.85
N PRO A 52 -17.84 2.24 -13.13
CA PRO A 52 -17.02 2.70 -12.01
C PRO A 52 -16.05 3.82 -12.42
N SER A 53 -16.22 4.99 -11.80
CA SER A 53 -15.45 6.20 -12.13
C SER A 53 -13.94 6.03 -11.85
N GLU A 54 -13.57 5.19 -10.89
CA GLU A 54 -12.18 4.87 -10.56
C GLU A 54 -11.47 4.13 -11.70
N ILE A 55 -12.14 3.22 -12.38
CA ILE A 55 -11.56 2.49 -13.52
C ILE A 55 -11.32 3.45 -14.69
N ALA A 56 -12.30 4.32 -14.98
CA ALA A 56 -12.13 5.36 -16.00
C ALA A 56 -10.98 6.31 -15.65
N ALA A 57 -10.84 6.71 -14.38
CA ALA A 57 -9.74 7.56 -13.92
C ALA A 57 -8.37 6.88 -14.04
N MET A 58 -8.27 5.58 -13.74
CA MET A 58 -7.04 4.79 -13.88
C MET A 58 -6.61 4.70 -15.35
N ILE A 59 -7.53 4.34 -16.25
CA ILE A 59 -7.26 4.26 -17.68
C ILE A 59 -6.93 5.65 -18.24
N GLY A 60 -7.70 6.68 -17.91
CA GLY A 60 -7.47 8.05 -18.37
C GLY A 60 -6.13 8.60 -17.89
N SER A 61 -5.69 8.27 -16.68
CA SER A 61 -4.36 8.64 -16.17
C SER A 61 -3.24 7.96 -16.95
N SER A 62 -3.42 6.69 -17.28
CA SER A 62 -2.47 5.93 -18.12
C SER A 62 -2.38 6.54 -19.52
N VAL A 63 -3.50 6.84 -20.16
CA VAL A 63 -3.54 7.51 -21.48
C VAL A 63 -2.83 8.86 -21.40
N ALA A 64 -3.16 9.70 -20.41
CA ALA A 64 -2.57 11.03 -20.26
C ALA A 64 -1.05 11.01 -20.12
N LEU A 65 -0.51 10.08 -19.31
CA LEU A 65 0.92 9.88 -19.16
C LEU A 65 1.54 9.34 -20.45
N SER A 66 0.89 8.38 -21.11
CA SER A 66 1.40 7.74 -22.32
C SER A 66 1.51 8.72 -23.50
N VAL A 67 0.51 9.58 -23.73
CA VAL A 67 0.52 10.57 -24.80
C VAL A 67 1.38 11.80 -24.50
N SER A 68 1.73 12.04 -23.22
CA SER A 68 2.56 13.17 -22.81
C SER A 68 4.04 12.98 -23.15
N ASP A 69 4.81 14.03 -22.99
CA ASP A 69 6.28 14.01 -23.12
C ASP A 69 7.01 13.56 -21.84
N ILE A 70 6.25 13.17 -20.78
CA ILE A 70 6.81 12.67 -19.52
C ILE A 70 7.42 11.27 -19.73
N PRO A 71 8.67 11.02 -19.29
CA PRO A 71 9.30 9.70 -19.36
C PRO A 71 8.61 8.74 -18.38
N TRP A 72 7.82 7.84 -18.90
CA TRP A 72 7.06 6.85 -18.16
C TRP A 72 6.94 5.56 -19.00
N GLU A 73 7.20 4.41 -18.37
CA GLU A 73 7.35 3.09 -18.99
C GLU A 73 6.03 2.30 -19.08
N GLY A 74 4.88 3.00 -19.12
CA GLY A 74 3.57 2.41 -19.40
C GLY A 74 3.39 2.10 -20.91
N PRO A 75 2.15 1.79 -21.32
CA PRO A 75 0.87 2.02 -20.63
C PRO A 75 0.45 0.93 -19.63
N THR A 76 -0.53 1.28 -18.80
CA THR A 76 -1.25 0.35 -17.93
C THR A 76 -2.73 0.32 -18.27
N GLY A 77 -3.33 -0.87 -18.26
CA GLY A 77 -4.78 -1.06 -18.26
C GLY A 77 -5.29 -1.37 -16.85
N SER A 78 -6.58 -1.16 -16.63
CA SER A 78 -7.24 -1.46 -15.36
C SER A 78 -8.66 -1.92 -15.58
N VAL A 79 -9.10 -2.92 -14.83
CA VAL A 79 -10.46 -3.45 -14.86
C VAL A 79 -10.96 -3.76 -13.46
N LEU A 80 -12.27 -3.75 -13.30
CA LEU A 80 -12.96 -4.33 -12.16
C LEU A 80 -13.44 -5.74 -12.54
N VAL A 81 -13.17 -6.72 -11.70
CA VAL A 81 -13.65 -8.11 -11.86
C VAL A 81 -14.68 -8.39 -10.77
N GLY A 82 -15.84 -8.88 -11.18
CA GLY A 82 -16.83 -9.51 -10.33
C GLY A 82 -16.90 -11.01 -10.63
N ARG A 83 -17.55 -11.76 -9.73
CA ARG A 83 -17.89 -13.18 -9.95
C ARG A 83 -19.35 -13.41 -9.56
N ILE A 84 -20.15 -13.92 -10.50
CA ILE A 84 -21.57 -14.18 -10.35
C ILE A 84 -21.83 -15.63 -10.71
N ASP A 85 -22.43 -16.40 -9.82
CA ASP A 85 -22.69 -17.83 -10.01
C ASP A 85 -21.44 -18.64 -10.45
N GLY A 86 -20.26 -18.20 -10.02
CA GLY A 86 -18.98 -18.83 -10.36
C GLY A 86 -18.34 -18.34 -11.66
N GLU A 87 -19.01 -17.48 -12.44
CA GLU A 87 -18.49 -16.93 -13.71
C GLU A 87 -17.92 -15.53 -13.51
N PHE A 88 -16.75 -15.25 -14.12
CA PHE A 88 -16.13 -13.93 -14.05
C PHE A 88 -16.76 -12.91 -14.99
N VAL A 89 -16.96 -11.70 -14.49
CA VAL A 89 -17.53 -10.58 -15.26
C VAL A 89 -16.59 -9.37 -15.15
N ILE A 90 -16.27 -8.75 -16.29
CA ILE A 90 -15.48 -7.53 -16.36
C ILE A 90 -16.37 -6.31 -16.25
N ASN A 91 -15.98 -5.38 -15.38
CA ASN A 91 -16.69 -4.12 -15.12
C ASN A 91 -18.20 -4.34 -14.90
N PRO A 92 -18.57 -5.18 -13.91
CA PRO A 92 -19.97 -5.50 -13.65
C PRO A 92 -20.80 -4.23 -13.39
N THR A 93 -22.02 -4.22 -13.93
CA THR A 93 -23.03 -3.18 -13.66
C THR A 93 -23.41 -3.13 -12.19
N SER A 94 -24.11 -2.09 -11.75
CA SER A 94 -24.60 -1.96 -10.38
C SER A 94 -25.38 -3.18 -9.92
N ALA A 95 -26.35 -3.64 -10.72
CA ALA A 95 -27.18 -4.81 -10.42
C ALA A 95 -26.39 -6.12 -10.40
N GLU A 96 -25.30 -6.23 -11.15
CA GLU A 96 -24.39 -7.37 -11.15
C GLU A 96 -23.48 -7.36 -9.94
N ARG A 97 -23.00 -6.17 -9.51
CA ARG A 97 -22.18 -6.03 -8.30
C ARG A 97 -22.91 -6.49 -7.03
N GLU A 98 -24.23 -6.26 -6.94
CA GLU A 98 -25.05 -6.73 -5.82
C GLU A 98 -25.10 -8.27 -5.71
N LYS A 99 -24.90 -8.99 -6.82
CA LYS A 99 -24.93 -10.45 -6.88
C LYS A 99 -23.54 -11.08 -6.84
N SER A 100 -22.52 -10.24 -6.97
CA SER A 100 -21.13 -10.68 -7.07
C SER A 100 -20.55 -10.98 -5.70
N ASP A 101 -19.96 -12.17 -5.54
CA ASP A 101 -19.21 -12.56 -4.34
C ASP A 101 -17.74 -12.07 -4.36
N MET A 102 -17.35 -11.31 -5.39
CA MET A 102 -16.01 -10.78 -5.56
C MET A 102 -16.08 -9.34 -6.11
N HIS A 103 -15.25 -8.47 -5.54
CA HIS A 103 -14.99 -7.12 -6.05
C HIS A 103 -13.48 -6.91 -6.12
N MET A 104 -12.89 -7.04 -7.31
CA MET A 104 -11.45 -7.03 -7.47
C MET A 104 -11.01 -6.06 -8.56
N VAL A 105 -10.29 -5.02 -8.18
CA VAL A 105 -9.63 -4.08 -9.11
C VAL A 105 -8.25 -4.61 -9.45
N VAL A 106 -7.99 -4.83 -10.73
CA VAL A 106 -6.69 -5.27 -11.25
C VAL A 106 -6.14 -4.24 -12.20
N SER A 107 -4.87 -3.93 -12.07
CA SER A 107 -4.14 -3.06 -13.01
C SER A 107 -2.80 -3.68 -13.37
N GLY A 108 -2.41 -3.54 -14.64
CA GLY A 108 -1.16 -4.10 -15.13
C GLY A 108 -0.72 -3.51 -16.46
N THR A 109 0.48 -3.89 -16.84
CA THR A 109 1.02 -3.69 -18.19
C THR A 109 0.65 -4.89 -19.08
N LYS A 110 1.11 -4.89 -20.30
CA LYS A 110 0.97 -6.03 -21.23
C LYS A 110 1.64 -7.31 -20.69
N GLU A 111 2.72 -7.17 -19.91
CA GLU A 111 3.57 -8.27 -19.47
C GLU A 111 3.33 -8.66 -18.01
N ALA A 112 2.85 -7.75 -17.17
CA ALA A 112 2.79 -7.99 -15.72
C ALA A 112 1.61 -7.32 -15.03
N ILE A 113 1.09 -7.99 -14.01
CA ILE A 113 0.15 -7.39 -13.05
C ILE A 113 0.93 -6.46 -12.11
N MET A 114 0.49 -5.21 -12.01
CA MET A 114 1.14 -4.17 -11.21
C MET A 114 0.43 -3.94 -9.86
N MET A 115 -0.89 -4.10 -9.83
CA MET A 115 -1.69 -3.83 -8.65
C MET A 115 -2.96 -4.69 -8.63
N VAL A 116 -3.25 -5.24 -7.45
CA VAL A 116 -4.52 -5.88 -7.14
C VAL A 116 -5.07 -5.27 -5.87
N GLU A 117 -6.36 -4.98 -5.85
CA GLU A 117 -7.10 -4.61 -4.66
C GLU A 117 -8.47 -5.30 -4.66
N ALA A 118 -8.67 -6.22 -3.73
CA ALA A 118 -9.83 -7.10 -3.72
C ALA A 118 -10.59 -7.07 -2.40
N GLY A 119 -11.88 -7.33 -2.48
CA GLY A 119 -12.75 -7.80 -1.42
C GLY A 119 -13.52 -8.99 -1.96
N ALA A 120 -13.80 -10.00 -1.14
CA ALA A 120 -14.51 -11.20 -1.54
C ALA A 120 -15.24 -11.83 -0.35
N GLU A 121 -16.29 -12.58 -0.62
CA GLU A 121 -17.11 -13.29 0.36
C GLU A 121 -16.63 -14.76 0.40
N GLU A 122 -15.53 -15.01 1.14
CA GLU A 122 -14.93 -16.34 1.37
C GLU A 122 -14.61 -17.13 0.07
N VAL A 123 -14.23 -16.41 -1.00
CA VAL A 123 -13.82 -17.00 -2.28
C VAL A 123 -12.48 -17.71 -2.14
N ALA A 124 -12.33 -18.89 -2.76
CA ALA A 124 -11.09 -19.67 -2.71
C ALA A 124 -9.90 -18.92 -3.37
N GLU A 125 -8.68 -19.15 -2.87
CA GLU A 125 -7.47 -18.50 -3.44
C GLU A 125 -7.23 -18.87 -4.90
N SER A 126 -7.58 -20.09 -5.32
CA SER A 126 -7.53 -20.53 -6.73
C SER A 126 -8.40 -19.67 -7.62
N ASP A 127 -9.64 -19.43 -7.22
CA ASP A 127 -10.59 -18.61 -7.98
C ASP A 127 -10.17 -17.15 -8.03
N MET A 128 -9.59 -16.62 -6.92
CA MET A 128 -8.99 -15.30 -6.90
C MET A 128 -7.86 -15.19 -7.92
N LEU A 129 -6.99 -16.20 -8.01
CA LEU A 129 -5.91 -16.23 -8.99
C LEU A 129 -6.44 -16.30 -10.42
N ASP A 130 -7.42 -17.16 -10.68
CA ASP A 130 -8.06 -17.28 -11.99
C ASP A 130 -8.72 -15.94 -12.42
N GLY A 131 -9.36 -15.24 -11.47
CA GLY A 131 -9.92 -13.91 -11.71
C GLY A 131 -8.85 -12.86 -12.05
N ILE A 132 -7.67 -12.92 -11.41
CA ILE A 132 -6.52 -12.04 -11.75
C ILE A 132 -6.03 -12.33 -13.18
N MET A 133 -5.90 -13.61 -13.54
CA MET A 133 -5.45 -13.99 -14.88
C MET A 133 -6.48 -13.60 -15.94
N PHE A 134 -7.76 -13.78 -15.67
CA PHE A 134 -8.86 -13.33 -16.52
C PHE A 134 -8.81 -11.81 -16.74
N ALA A 135 -8.61 -11.03 -15.67
CA ALA A 135 -8.41 -9.59 -15.75
C ALA A 135 -7.24 -9.20 -16.65
N HIS A 136 -6.12 -9.93 -16.56
CA HIS A 136 -4.93 -9.61 -17.32
C HIS A 136 -5.13 -9.71 -18.83
N GLU A 137 -5.94 -10.69 -19.30
CA GLU A 137 -6.27 -10.79 -20.73
C GLU A 137 -7.07 -9.57 -21.23
N GLU A 138 -7.96 -9.03 -20.42
CA GLU A 138 -8.69 -7.80 -20.76
C GLU A 138 -7.79 -6.55 -20.67
N ILE A 139 -6.89 -6.50 -19.68
CA ILE A 139 -5.89 -5.44 -19.54
C ILE A 139 -5.01 -5.34 -20.79
N LYS A 140 -4.58 -6.45 -21.37
CA LYS A 140 -3.79 -6.47 -22.60
C LYS A 140 -4.51 -5.79 -23.77
N LYS A 141 -5.83 -5.96 -23.88
CA LYS A 141 -6.65 -5.30 -24.92
C LYS A 141 -6.72 -3.79 -24.70
N ILE A 142 -6.89 -3.36 -23.45
CA ILE A 142 -6.89 -1.94 -23.08
C ILE A 142 -5.52 -1.32 -23.36
N VAL A 143 -4.45 -2.01 -23.01
CA VAL A 143 -3.08 -1.56 -23.28
C VAL A 143 -2.83 -1.41 -24.78
N ALA A 144 -3.23 -2.39 -25.60
CA ALA A 144 -3.10 -2.32 -27.05
C ALA A 144 -3.86 -1.11 -27.64
N PHE A 145 -5.08 -0.85 -27.16
CA PHE A 145 -5.83 0.35 -27.56
C PHE A 145 -5.11 1.65 -27.16
N ILE A 146 -4.50 1.71 -25.98
CA ILE A 146 -3.74 2.89 -25.56
C ILE A 146 -2.49 3.06 -26.44
N GLU A 147 -1.82 1.96 -26.81
CA GLU A 147 -0.68 1.98 -27.74
C GLU A 147 -1.08 2.59 -29.10
N GLU A 148 -2.25 2.22 -29.67
CA GLU A 148 -2.79 2.81 -30.90
C GLU A 148 -3.03 4.34 -30.75
N VAL A 149 -3.61 4.77 -29.62
CA VAL A 149 -3.81 6.20 -29.33
C VAL A 149 -2.47 6.94 -29.24
N VAL A 150 -1.44 6.32 -28.64
CA VAL A 150 -0.10 6.90 -28.54
C VAL A 150 0.56 7.04 -29.90
N GLU A 151 0.37 6.08 -30.81
CA GLU A 151 0.87 6.16 -32.18
C GLU A 151 0.24 7.33 -32.94
N GLU A 152 -1.03 7.65 -32.71
CA GLU A 152 -1.75 8.70 -33.42
C GLU A 152 -1.47 10.11 -32.86
N VAL A 153 -1.46 10.28 -31.53
CA VAL A 153 -1.42 11.61 -30.88
C VAL A 153 -0.31 11.77 -29.84
N GLY A 154 0.51 10.74 -29.64
CA GLY A 154 1.58 10.76 -28.64
C GLY A 154 2.69 11.75 -28.95
N LYS A 155 3.32 12.28 -27.91
CA LYS A 155 4.51 13.12 -28.00
C LYS A 155 5.76 12.29 -27.75
N ALA A 156 6.87 12.68 -28.39
CA ALA A 156 8.18 12.12 -28.06
C ALA A 156 8.49 12.35 -26.56
N LYS A 157 8.96 11.31 -25.89
CA LYS A 157 9.36 11.40 -24.48
C LYS A 157 10.57 12.29 -24.32
N LYS A 158 10.58 13.13 -23.26
CA LYS A 158 11.74 13.94 -22.91
C LYS A 158 12.91 13.04 -22.53
N GLU A 159 14.06 13.29 -23.11
CA GLU A 159 15.32 12.75 -22.63
C GLU A 159 15.67 13.49 -21.34
N ILE A 160 15.75 12.74 -20.23
CA ILE A 160 16.10 13.26 -18.91
C ILE A 160 17.31 12.47 -18.42
N GLU A 161 18.32 13.21 -18.00
CA GLU A 161 19.44 12.61 -17.29
C GLU A 161 18.94 12.14 -15.91
N CYS A 162 18.67 10.82 -15.81
CA CYS A 162 18.36 10.21 -14.54
C CYS A 162 19.64 10.14 -13.69
N TYR A 163 19.53 10.55 -12.44
CA TYR A 163 20.66 10.46 -11.52
C TYR A 163 21.11 9.00 -11.36
N LYS A 164 22.41 8.79 -11.55
CA LYS A 164 23.10 7.52 -11.29
C LYS A 164 24.22 7.76 -10.32
N VAL A 165 24.36 6.87 -9.36
CA VAL A 165 25.51 6.91 -8.45
C VAL A 165 26.78 6.73 -9.28
N PRO A 166 27.85 7.52 -9.05
CA PRO A 166 29.14 7.33 -9.72
C PRO A 166 29.71 5.94 -9.49
N GLU A 167 30.20 5.30 -10.56
CA GLU A 167 30.68 3.90 -10.51
C GLU A 167 31.87 3.71 -9.58
N ASP A 168 32.73 4.71 -9.44
CA ASP A 168 33.88 4.70 -8.53
C ASP A 168 33.43 4.63 -7.07
N ILE A 169 32.44 5.44 -6.67
CA ILE A 169 31.85 5.38 -5.31
C ILE A 169 31.17 4.03 -5.09
N GLU A 170 30.41 3.54 -6.07
CA GLU A 170 29.71 2.27 -5.93
C GLU A 170 30.69 1.11 -5.74
N ASN A 171 31.74 1.04 -6.54
CA ASN A 171 32.73 -0.04 -6.44
C ASN A 171 33.48 -0.02 -5.11
N ASP A 172 33.94 1.15 -4.68
CA ASP A 172 34.70 1.30 -3.42
C ASP A 172 33.84 0.93 -2.21
N VAL A 173 32.59 1.40 -2.17
CA VAL A 173 31.68 1.10 -1.06
C VAL A 173 31.28 -0.37 -1.05
N ARG A 174 31.06 -0.99 -2.22
CA ARG A 174 30.79 -2.43 -2.31
C ARG A 174 31.97 -3.26 -1.80
N GLU A 175 33.17 -2.97 -2.25
CA GLU A 175 34.37 -3.70 -1.81
C GLU A 175 34.57 -3.60 -0.28
N TYR A 176 34.30 -2.43 0.30
CA TYR A 176 34.49 -2.20 1.74
C TYR A 176 33.39 -2.79 2.61
N ALA A 177 32.12 -2.64 2.20
CA ALA A 177 30.97 -2.82 3.08
C ALA A 177 30.13 -4.09 2.81
N GLU A 178 30.27 -4.76 1.65
CA GLU A 178 29.36 -5.87 1.27
C GLU A 178 29.40 -7.02 2.29
N GLU A 179 30.59 -7.48 2.67
CA GLU A 179 30.73 -8.57 3.63
C GLU A 179 30.31 -8.17 5.06
N LYS A 180 30.59 -6.93 5.46
CA LYS A 180 30.16 -6.40 6.76
C LYS A 180 28.62 -6.31 6.84
N MET A 181 28.00 -5.81 5.78
CA MET A 181 26.55 -5.71 5.69
C MET A 181 25.89 -7.09 5.66
N ARG A 182 26.49 -8.05 4.96
CA ARG A 182 26.05 -9.45 4.98
C ARG A 182 26.06 -10.03 6.39
N ALA A 183 27.14 -9.83 7.13
CA ALA A 183 27.24 -10.28 8.51
C ALA A 183 26.17 -9.62 9.41
N ALA A 184 25.94 -8.31 9.24
CA ALA A 184 24.92 -7.58 9.97
C ALA A 184 23.48 -8.10 9.68
N VAL A 185 23.17 -8.36 8.40
CA VAL A 185 21.84 -8.88 7.98
C VAL A 185 21.56 -10.27 8.55
N LEU A 186 22.58 -11.10 8.76
CA LEU A 186 22.44 -12.44 9.33
C LEU A 186 22.14 -12.46 10.83
N THR A 187 22.18 -11.32 11.51
CA THR A 187 21.82 -11.22 12.94
C THR A 187 20.35 -11.53 13.14
N VAL A 188 20.03 -12.55 13.92
CA VAL A 188 18.65 -13.09 14.06
C VAL A 188 17.74 -12.12 14.81
N GLU A 189 18.23 -11.53 15.92
CA GLU A 189 17.46 -10.58 16.71
C GLU A 189 17.30 -9.27 15.93
N LYS A 190 16.07 -8.76 15.87
CA LYS A 190 15.73 -7.62 14.99
C LYS A 190 16.43 -6.33 15.40
N GLN A 191 16.47 -6.01 16.70
CA GLN A 191 17.05 -4.75 17.15
C GLN A 191 18.58 -4.79 16.98
N GLU A 192 19.21 -5.87 17.40
CA GLU A 192 20.64 -6.08 17.23
C GLU A 192 21.04 -6.05 15.74
N ARG A 193 20.24 -6.63 14.87
CA ARG A 193 20.46 -6.55 13.42
C ARG A 193 20.39 -5.11 12.91
N LEU A 194 19.40 -4.31 13.34
CA LEU A 194 19.30 -2.91 12.96
C LEU A 194 20.51 -2.11 13.48
N ASP A 195 20.86 -2.31 14.75
CA ASP A 195 22.02 -1.63 15.37
C ASP A 195 23.34 -2.00 14.66
N ASN A 196 23.51 -3.27 14.26
CA ASN A 196 24.67 -3.71 13.49
C ASN A 196 24.70 -3.12 12.07
N MET A 197 23.54 -3.00 11.41
CA MET A 197 23.45 -2.36 10.10
C MET A 197 23.72 -0.86 10.18
N ASP A 198 23.18 -0.18 11.18
CA ASP A 198 23.43 1.24 11.43
C ASP A 198 24.92 1.48 11.76
N ALA A 199 25.57 0.57 12.51
CA ALA A 199 27.01 0.64 12.78
C ALA A 199 27.87 0.50 11.51
N VAL A 200 27.50 -0.42 10.60
CA VAL A 200 28.17 -0.55 9.30
C VAL A 200 27.98 0.70 8.45
N GLU A 201 26.80 1.33 8.49
CA GLU A 201 26.54 2.57 7.76
C GLU A 201 27.42 3.71 8.28
N VAL A 202 27.46 3.94 9.61
CA VAL A 202 28.31 4.97 10.23
C VAL A 202 29.78 4.74 9.93
N GLU A 203 30.27 3.51 10.12
CA GLU A 203 31.67 3.15 9.86
C GLU A 203 32.04 3.41 8.39
N THR A 204 31.15 3.07 7.45
CA THR A 204 31.38 3.28 6.01
C THR A 204 31.41 4.76 5.66
N GLN A 205 30.48 5.55 6.20
CA GLN A 205 30.45 6.99 6.00
C GLN A 205 31.70 7.67 6.54
N GLU A 206 32.14 7.29 7.74
CA GLU A 206 33.40 7.82 8.34
C GLU A 206 34.63 7.43 7.51
N HIS A 207 34.68 6.19 7.03
CA HIS A 207 35.82 5.71 6.22
C HIS A 207 35.97 6.49 4.90
N PHE A 208 34.85 6.85 4.26
CA PHE A 208 34.87 7.56 2.99
C PHE A 208 34.67 9.08 3.11
N ALA A 209 34.57 9.64 4.30
CA ALA A 209 34.31 11.07 4.51
C ALA A 209 35.39 11.97 3.87
N GLU A 210 36.67 11.58 3.91
CA GLU A 210 37.74 12.35 3.29
C GLU A 210 37.78 12.16 1.76
N LYS A 211 37.48 10.94 1.27
CA LYS A 211 37.54 10.62 -0.16
C LYS A 211 36.33 11.17 -0.93
N TYR A 212 35.16 11.13 -0.32
CA TYR A 212 33.89 11.54 -0.92
C TYR A 212 33.10 12.49 0.01
N PRO A 213 33.54 13.75 0.20
CA PRO A 213 32.93 14.67 1.19
C PRO A 213 31.45 14.97 0.95
N GLU A 214 30.99 14.90 -0.30
CA GLU A 214 29.58 15.10 -0.68
C GLU A 214 28.83 13.81 -0.97
N GLY A 215 29.49 12.66 -0.78
CA GLY A 215 28.99 11.32 -1.15
C GLY A 215 28.10 10.65 -0.11
N GLU A 216 27.76 11.27 1.00
CA GLU A 216 27.00 10.67 2.11
C GLU A 216 25.69 10.01 1.65
N LYS A 217 24.92 10.70 0.79
CA LYS A 217 23.65 10.17 0.25
C LYS A 217 23.87 8.98 -0.69
N ASP A 218 24.92 9.03 -1.47
CA ASP A 218 25.25 7.94 -2.41
C ASP A 218 25.71 6.71 -1.66
N ILE A 219 26.56 6.87 -0.66
CA ILE A 219 26.98 5.79 0.23
C ILE A 219 25.78 5.14 0.91
N ALA A 220 24.85 5.92 1.47
CA ALA A 220 23.63 5.40 2.08
C ALA A 220 22.75 4.64 1.06
N ASN A 221 22.59 5.13 -0.16
CA ASN A 221 21.86 4.46 -1.23
C ASN A 221 22.52 3.15 -1.67
N ILE A 222 23.84 3.10 -1.75
CA ILE A 222 24.61 1.89 -2.07
C ILE A 222 24.43 0.86 -0.96
N LEU A 223 24.59 1.25 0.31
CA LEU A 223 24.41 0.36 1.46
C LEU A 223 22.97 -0.20 1.54
N TYR A 224 21.97 0.63 1.24
CA TYR A 224 20.59 0.16 1.11
C TYR A 224 20.44 -0.88 -0.01
N THR A 225 21.11 -0.67 -1.15
CA THR A 225 21.08 -1.60 -2.29
C THR A 225 21.75 -2.91 -1.92
N ILE A 226 22.94 -2.87 -1.31
CA ILE A 226 23.66 -4.03 -0.79
C ILE A 226 22.78 -4.80 0.20
N THR A 227 22.18 -4.12 1.16
CA THR A 227 21.25 -4.74 2.13
C THR A 227 20.14 -5.50 1.44
N LYS A 228 19.49 -4.87 0.44
CA LYS A 228 18.42 -5.48 -0.33
C LYS A 228 18.89 -6.72 -1.09
N GLU A 229 20.06 -6.67 -1.69
CA GLU A 229 20.65 -7.79 -2.42
C GLU A 229 21.01 -8.95 -1.48
N GLN A 230 21.62 -8.66 -0.32
CA GLN A 230 21.98 -9.68 0.66
C GLN A 230 20.72 -10.35 1.27
N VAL A 231 19.69 -9.58 1.62
CA VAL A 231 18.41 -10.14 2.09
C VAL A 231 17.77 -11.00 1.00
N ARG A 232 17.84 -10.56 -0.26
CA ARG A 232 17.26 -11.31 -1.37
C ARG A 232 18.00 -12.63 -1.61
N ARG A 233 19.33 -12.63 -1.57
CA ARG A 233 20.15 -13.86 -1.65
C ARG A 233 19.81 -14.82 -0.52
N LEU A 234 19.74 -14.34 0.72
CA LEU A 234 19.40 -15.13 1.89
C LEU A 234 18.04 -15.86 1.70
N ILE A 235 17.05 -15.17 1.13
CA ILE A 235 15.73 -15.73 0.90
C ILE A 235 15.71 -16.70 -0.28
N LEU A 236 16.37 -16.39 -1.39
CA LEU A 236 16.30 -17.17 -2.63
C LEU A 236 17.28 -18.35 -2.65
N ASP A 237 18.49 -18.14 -2.16
CA ASP A 237 19.57 -19.12 -2.26
C ASP A 237 19.66 -19.99 -1.00
N ASP A 238 19.60 -19.36 0.18
CA ASP A 238 19.70 -20.05 1.47
C ASP A 238 18.32 -20.51 2.00
N CYS A 239 17.22 -20.08 1.38
CA CYS A 239 15.83 -20.40 1.78
C CYS A 239 15.50 -20.01 3.24
N ILE A 240 16.14 -18.96 3.75
CA ILE A 240 15.99 -18.48 5.13
C ILE A 240 15.64 -17.00 5.10
N ARG A 241 14.76 -16.57 6.00
CA ARG A 241 14.45 -15.14 6.23
C ARG A 241 15.46 -14.53 7.21
N PRO A 242 15.64 -13.20 7.22
CA PRO A 242 16.60 -12.53 8.13
C PRO A 242 16.42 -12.83 9.62
N ASP A 243 15.23 -13.23 10.04
CA ASP A 243 14.91 -13.65 11.41
C ASP A 243 14.97 -15.18 11.59
N ASN A 244 15.72 -15.87 10.73
CA ASN A 244 15.96 -17.33 10.74
C ASN A 244 14.69 -18.19 10.57
N ARG A 245 13.56 -17.63 10.12
CA ARG A 245 12.34 -18.38 9.81
C ARG A 245 12.43 -19.00 8.41
N LYS A 246 11.79 -20.14 8.24
CA LYS A 246 11.51 -20.74 6.92
C LYS A 246 10.46 -19.90 6.17
N HIS A 247 10.32 -20.15 4.87
CA HIS A 247 9.40 -19.37 4.02
C HIS A 247 7.94 -19.43 4.49
N GLU A 248 7.47 -20.60 4.91
CA GLU A 248 6.09 -20.84 5.36
C GLU A 248 5.86 -20.54 6.85
N GLU A 249 6.93 -20.27 7.61
CA GLU A 249 6.83 -20.06 9.04
C GLU A 249 6.27 -18.69 9.37
N ILE A 250 5.19 -18.65 10.14
CA ILE A 250 4.55 -17.42 10.63
C ILE A 250 5.18 -17.02 11.96
N ARG A 251 5.39 -15.72 12.19
CA ARG A 251 5.82 -15.23 13.50
C ARG A 251 4.79 -15.59 14.57
N PRO A 252 5.23 -15.86 15.80
CA PRO A 252 4.32 -16.17 16.90
C PRO A 252 3.21 -15.11 17.02
N ILE A 253 1.97 -15.59 17.05
CA ILE A 253 0.78 -14.78 17.22
C ILE A 253 0.27 -14.95 18.64
N TRP A 254 -0.08 -13.85 19.26
CA TRP A 254 -0.74 -13.82 20.55
C TRP A 254 -1.89 -12.82 20.53
N VAL A 255 -3.01 -13.18 21.13
CA VAL A 255 -4.23 -12.38 21.16
C VAL A 255 -4.81 -12.38 22.56
N GLU A 256 -5.26 -11.22 23.01
CA GLU A 256 -5.98 -11.05 24.26
C GLU A 256 -7.18 -10.13 24.05
N THR A 257 -8.30 -10.46 24.67
CA THR A 257 -9.52 -9.64 24.63
C THR A 257 -9.83 -9.07 26.02
N GLY A 258 -10.63 -8.00 26.08
CA GLY A 258 -11.05 -7.41 27.34
C GLY A 258 -9.96 -6.65 28.11
N VAL A 259 -8.88 -6.22 27.42
CA VAL A 259 -7.73 -5.53 28.05
C VAL A 259 -8.08 -4.15 28.64
N LEU A 260 -9.13 -3.50 28.16
CA LEU A 260 -9.60 -2.22 28.68
C LEU A 260 -11.00 -2.37 29.30
N PRO A 261 -11.18 -2.05 30.60
CA PRO A 261 -12.38 -2.45 31.32
C PRO A 261 -13.63 -1.62 31.04
N ARG A 262 -13.54 -0.50 30.35
CA ARG A 262 -14.69 0.42 30.10
C ARG A 262 -15.05 0.57 28.64
N CYS A 263 -14.55 -0.29 27.78
CA CYS A 263 -14.88 -0.31 26.36
C CYS A 263 -15.95 -1.37 26.08
N HIS A 264 -16.71 -1.21 24.99
CA HIS A 264 -17.69 -2.22 24.57
C HIS A 264 -17.00 -3.49 24.10
N GLY A 265 -15.80 -3.38 23.49
CA GLY A 265 -14.94 -4.49 23.16
C GLY A 265 -13.51 -4.03 22.94
N THR A 266 -12.55 -4.89 23.26
CA THR A 266 -11.12 -4.64 22.99
C THR A 266 -10.42 -5.93 22.60
N GLY A 267 -9.49 -5.82 21.62
CA GLY A 267 -8.61 -6.89 21.21
C GLY A 267 -7.18 -6.38 21.10
N LEU A 268 -6.27 -7.05 21.77
CA LEU A 268 -4.84 -6.83 21.61
C LEU A 268 -4.25 -7.98 20.81
N PHE A 269 -3.76 -7.66 19.63
CA PHE A 269 -3.11 -8.59 18.72
C PHE A 269 -1.60 -8.34 18.69
N LYS A 270 -0.81 -9.39 18.84
CA LYS A 270 0.64 -9.34 18.76
C LYS A 270 1.16 -10.39 17.78
N ARG A 271 2.01 -9.97 16.83
CA ARG A 271 2.72 -10.85 15.90
C ARG A 271 4.20 -10.51 15.93
N GLY A 272 4.98 -11.35 16.62
CA GLY A 272 6.37 -11.03 16.95
C GLY A 272 6.46 -9.74 17.76
N GLN A 273 7.18 -8.75 17.23
CA GLN A 273 7.36 -7.45 17.89
C GLN A 273 6.34 -6.38 17.48
N THR A 274 5.43 -6.69 16.56
CA THR A 274 4.36 -5.78 16.15
C THR A 274 3.11 -6.10 16.93
N GLN A 275 2.44 -5.07 17.45
CA GLN A 275 1.14 -5.20 18.12
C GLN A 275 0.14 -4.20 17.59
N ALA A 276 -1.13 -4.53 17.68
CA ALA A 276 -2.26 -3.67 17.40
C ALA A 276 -3.28 -3.78 18.53
N LEU A 277 -3.66 -2.64 19.09
CA LEU A 277 -4.77 -2.54 20.03
C LEU A 277 -6.00 -2.03 19.28
N SER A 278 -7.03 -2.86 19.24
CA SER A 278 -8.30 -2.53 18.62
C SER A 278 -9.36 -2.30 19.68
N VAL A 279 -10.07 -1.19 19.58
CA VAL A 279 -11.14 -0.80 20.51
C VAL A 279 -12.44 -0.68 19.74
N ALA A 280 -13.43 -1.46 20.13
CA ALA A 280 -14.77 -1.45 19.55
C ALA A 280 -15.72 -0.57 20.36
N THR A 281 -16.50 0.23 19.67
CA THR A 281 -17.61 1.01 20.22
C THR A 281 -18.88 0.63 19.45
N LEU A 282 -19.94 0.35 20.21
CA LEU A 282 -21.26 0.01 19.67
C LEU A 282 -22.21 1.18 19.88
N GLY A 283 -23.02 1.47 18.87
CA GLY A 283 -24.08 2.45 18.90
C GLY A 283 -25.37 1.89 18.29
N PRO A 284 -26.53 2.57 18.44
CA PRO A 284 -27.74 2.24 17.69
C PRO A 284 -27.48 2.18 16.17
N VAL A 285 -28.20 1.35 15.43
CA VAL A 285 -28.03 1.21 13.98
C VAL A 285 -28.06 2.57 13.25
N GLY A 286 -28.93 3.48 13.67
CA GLY A 286 -29.04 4.82 13.09
C GLY A 286 -27.85 5.76 13.32
N GLU A 287 -26.83 5.34 14.09
CA GLU A 287 -25.55 6.03 14.25
C GLU A 287 -24.47 5.52 13.25
N GLY A 288 -24.87 4.71 12.27
CA GLY A 288 -24.02 4.34 11.15
C GLY A 288 -23.44 5.56 10.44
N GLN A 289 -22.31 5.40 9.80
CA GLN A 289 -21.66 6.48 9.07
C GLN A 289 -22.43 6.80 7.79
N ARG A 290 -23.02 7.98 7.70
CA ARG A 290 -23.61 8.46 6.45
C ARG A 290 -22.53 8.79 5.44
N LEU A 291 -22.72 8.32 4.21
CA LEU A 291 -21.86 8.57 3.08
C LEU A 291 -22.54 9.56 2.15
N ASP A 292 -22.01 10.78 2.11
CA ASP A 292 -22.46 11.82 1.19
C ASP A 292 -21.48 11.88 0.01
N GLY A 293 -21.56 10.91 -0.85
CA GLY A 293 -20.69 10.73 -2.02
C GLY A 293 -21.49 10.54 -3.31
N ILE A 294 -20.75 10.33 -4.41
CA ILE A 294 -21.31 10.06 -5.74
C ILE A 294 -21.62 8.58 -5.97
N SER A 295 -21.39 7.71 -5.00
CA SER A 295 -21.66 6.28 -5.10
C SER A 295 -23.02 5.92 -4.52
N GLU A 296 -23.51 4.73 -4.83
CA GLU A 296 -24.79 4.18 -4.38
C GLU A 296 -24.85 3.92 -2.89
N GLU A 297 -23.71 3.58 -2.29
CA GLU A 297 -23.62 3.33 -0.86
C GLU A 297 -23.81 4.63 -0.07
N THR A 298 -24.89 4.70 0.70
CA THR A 298 -25.28 5.90 1.47
C THR A 298 -25.00 5.81 2.95
N GLU A 299 -24.75 4.61 3.47
CA GLU A 299 -24.52 4.38 4.89
C GLU A 299 -23.59 3.18 5.12
N LYS A 300 -22.76 3.28 6.15
CA LYS A 300 -21.93 2.18 6.65
C LYS A 300 -22.27 1.89 8.10
N ARG A 301 -22.66 0.64 8.35
CA ARG A 301 -22.87 0.11 9.69
C ARG A 301 -21.55 -0.18 10.42
N TYR A 302 -20.55 -0.67 9.70
CA TYR A 302 -19.22 -0.96 10.22
C TYR A 302 -18.19 0.07 9.76
N MET A 303 -17.43 0.58 10.70
CA MET A 303 -16.39 1.58 10.46
C MET A 303 -15.07 1.09 11.07
N HIS A 304 -14.00 1.04 10.29
CA HIS A 304 -12.68 0.67 10.78
C HIS A 304 -11.68 1.80 10.58
N HIS A 305 -11.21 2.38 11.68
CA HIS A 305 -10.17 3.40 11.69
C HIS A 305 -8.84 2.78 12.09
N TYR A 306 -7.80 3.05 11.32
CA TYR A 306 -6.45 2.58 11.59
C TYR A 306 -5.54 3.77 11.83
N ASN A 307 -4.78 3.72 12.92
CA ASN A 307 -3.80 4.72 13.29
C ASN A 307 -2.40 4.12 13.35
N PHE A 308 -1.42 4.89 12.87
CA PHE A 308 -0.01 4.56 12.95
C PHE A 308 0.77 5.76 13.47
N PRO A 309 0.67 6.07 14.78
CA PRO A 309 1.30 7.23 15.37
C PRO A 309 2.83 7.16 15.29
N ALA A 310 3.48 8.31 15.20
CA ALA A 310 4.93 8.43 15.04
C ALA A 310 5.71 7.71 16.14
N TYR A 311 5.24 7.77 17.38
CA TYR A 311 5.86 7.05 18.50
C TYR A 311 5.92 5.53 18.30
N SER A 312 5.09 4.97 17.43
CA SER A 312 5.10 3.52 17.13
C SER A 312 6.39 3.05 16.47
N VAL A 313 7.14 3.96 15.87
CA VAL A 313 8.47 3.74 15.26
C VAL A 313 9.58 4.55 15.92
N GLY A 314 9.31 5.14 17.10
CA GLY A 314 10.29 5.94 17.84
C GLY A 314 10.54 7.33 17.26
N GLU A 315 9.63 7.83 16.42
CA GLU A 315 9.73 9.16 15.83
C GLU A 315 8.86 10.17 16.58
N THR A 316 9.23 11.45 16.52
CA THR A 316 8.42 12.57 16.99
C THR A 316 7.87 13.34 15.80
N LYS A 317 6.55 13.40 15.67
CA LYS A 317 5.85 14.14 14.61
C LYS A 317 4.61 14.82 15.18
N PRO A 318 4.17 15.96 14.65
CA PRO A 318 2.89 16.54 14.99
C PRO A 318 1.76 15.54 14.72
N MET A 319 0.86 15.36 15.67
CA MET A 319 -0.35 14.55 15.48
C MET A 319 -1.33 15.33 14.60
N ARG A 320 -1.46 14.88 13.36
CA ARG A 320 -2.38 15.44 12.35
C ARG A 320 -3.46 14.41 12.00
N SER A 321 -4.35 14.78 11.06
CA SER A 321 -5.31 13.82 10.49
C SER A 321 -4.58 12.60 9.89
N PRO A 322 -5.25 11.43 9.82
CA PRO A 322 -4.68 10.21 9.24
C PRO A 322 -4.15 10.45 7.83
N GLY A 323 -2.97 9.94 7.55
CA GLY A 323 -2.35 10.00 6.24
C GLY A 323 -3.00 9.03 5.24
N ARG A 324 -2.69 9.17 3.94
CA ARG A 324 -3.21 8.28 2.88
C ARG A 324 -2.96 6.79 3.15
N ARG A 325 -1.84 6.46 3.77
CA ARG A 325 -1.48 5.08 4.10
C ARG A 325 -2.38 4.51 5.20
N GLU A 326 -2.67 5.29 6.22
CA GLU A 326 -3.54 4.90 7.34
C GLU A 326 -4.98 4.70 6.87
N ILE A 327 -5.49 5.59 6.03
CA ILE A 327 -6.81 5.46 5.39
C ILE A 327 -6.89 4.16 4.58
N GLY A 328 -5.88 3.88 3.75
CA GLY A 328 -5.83 2.65 2.95
C GLY A 328 -5.76 1.38 3.79
N HIS A 329 -5.05 1.38 4.92
CA HIS A 329 -4.97 0.23 5.83
C HIS A 329 -6.29 0.02 6.58
N GLY A 330 -6.96 1.11 7.01
CA GLY A 330 -8.30 1.04 7.60
C GLY A 330 -9.31 0.42 6.67
N ALA A 331 -9.36 0.88 5.42
CA ALA A 331 -10.25 0.34 4.39
C ALA A 331 -9.98 -1.14 4.06
N LEU A 332 -8.71 -1.57 4.10
CA LEU A 332 -8.36 -2.98 3.90
C LEU A 332 -8.86 -3.85 5.05
N ALA A 333 -8.68 -3.40 6.30
CA ALA A 333 -9.18 -4.09 7.47
C ALA A 333 -10.72 -4.13 7.51
N GLU A 334 -11.38 -3.05 7.09
CA GLU A 334 -12.85 -2.97 6.97
C GLU A 334 -13.36 -4.04 6.01
N ARG A 335 -12.81 -4.11 4.80
CA ARG A 335 -13.22 -5.11 3.79
C ARG A 335 -13.00 -6.55 4.22
N ALA A 336 -11.95 -6.81 5.00
CA ALA A 336 -11.67 -8.15 5.51
C ALA A 336 -12.63 -8.62 6.60
N ILE A 337 -13.25 -7.68 7.34
CA ILE A 337 -14.12 -8.00 8.49
C ILE A 337 -15.60 -7.97 8.11
N VAL A 338 -16.01 -7.08 7.21
CA VAL A 338 -17.43 -6.94 6.83
C VAL A 338 -18.12 -8.26 6.47
N PRO A 339 -17.52 -9.17 5.68
CA PRO A 339 -18.17 -10.43 5.28
C PRO A 339 -18.44 -11.40 6.43
N VAL A 340 -17.75 -11.26 7.56
CA VAL A 340 -17.89 -12.15 8.73
C VAL A 340 -18.65 -11.51 9.91
N LEU A 341 -19.19 -10.32 9.70
CA LEU A 341 -20.02 -9.66 10.72
C LEU A 341 -21.40 -10.32 10.78
N PRO A 342 -21.98 -10.45 12.01
CA PRO A 342 -23.35 -10.92 12.13
C PRO A 342 -24.33 -9.93 11.46
N GLU A 343 -25.42 -10.45 10.94
CA GLU A 343 -26.49 -9.65 10.33
C GLU A 343 -27.13 -8.67 11.31
N VAL A 344 -27.80 -7.64 10.79
CA VAL A 344 -28.42 -6.58 11.62
C VAL A 344 -29.48 -7.15 12.55
N GLU A 345 -30.22 -8.14 12.10
CA GLU A 345 -31.28 -8.82 12.84
C GLU A 345 -30.74 -9.58 14.06
N GLU A 346 -29.53 -10.13 13.94
CA GLU A 346 -28.86 -10.86 15.02
C GLU A 346 -28.10 -9.92 15.94
N PHE A 347 -27.47 -8.88 15.39
CA PHE A 347 -26.66 -7.93 16.13
C PHE A 347 -26.97 -6.48 15.74
N PRO A 348 -28.03 -5.88 16.30
CA PRO A 348 -28.60 -4.59 15.86
C PRO A 348 -27.80 -3.38 16.37
N TYR A 349 -26.50 -3.31 16.03
CA TYR A 349 -25.63 -2.21 16.39
C TYR A 349 -24.84 -1.69 15.21
N ALA A 350 -24.63 -0.37 15.15
CA ALA A 350 -23.54 0.21 14.42
C ALA A 350 -22.23 -0.06 15.17
N ILE A 351 -21.19 -0.45 14.45
CA ILE A 351 -19.92 -0.90 15.02
C ILE A 351 -18.80 0.01 14.53
N ARG A 352 -18.10 0.64 15.47
CA ARG A 352 -16.90 1.42 15.17
C ARG A 352 -15.69 0.79 15.85
N VAL A 353 -14.68 0.42 15.05
CA VAL A 353 -13.41 -0.10 15.53
C VAL A 353 -12.30 0.91 15.25
N VAL A 354 -11.48 1.19 16.26
CA VAL A 354 -10.26 1.97 16.13
C VAL A 354 -9.09 1.07 16.46
N SER A 355 -8.16 0.90 15.52
CA SER A 355 -6.98 0.05 15.69
C SER A 355 -5.71 0.89 15.68
N ASP A 356 -5.01 0.94 16.79
CA ASP A 356 -3.71 1.57 16.93
C ASP A 356 -2.59 0.54 16.77
N ARG A 357 -1.72 0.75 15.80
CA ARG A 357 -0.56 -0.12 15.59
C ARG A 357 0.68 0.43 16.28
N LYS A 358 1.41 -0.45 16.96
CA LYS A 358 2.75 -0.19 17.50
C LYS A 358 3.73 -1.24 16.97
N SER A 359 4.88 -0.78 16.45
CA SER A 359 6.04 -1.64 16.21
C SER A 359 7.02 -1.39 17.34
N THR A 360 7.45 -2.42 18.05
CA THR A 360 8.38 -2.25 19.18
C THR A 360 9.75 -1.83 18.64
N ARG A 361 10.11 -0.55 18.77
CA ARG A 361 11.49 -0.10 18.86
C ARG A 361 11.79 0.12 20.33
N LEU A 362 12.91 -0.37 20.83
CA LEU A 362 13.31 -0.31 22.24
C LEU A 362 13.42 1.13 22.80
N ASN A 363 13.60 2.12 21.95
CA ASN A 363 13.72 3.53 22.35
C ASN A 363 12.44 4.15 22.96
N SER A 364 11.32 3.43 23.00
CA SER A 364 10.11 3.93 23.68
C SER A 364 10.13 3.73 25.21
N SER A 365 11.12 3.00 25.75
CA SER A 365 11.23 2.74 27.20
C SER A 365 11.92 3.86 27.98
N HIS A 366 12.63 4.78 27.29
CA HIS A 366 13.31 5.90 27.98
C HIS A 366 12.44 7.14 28.19
N VAL A 367 11.26 7.22 27.59
CA VAL A 367 10.34 8.36 27.73
C VAL A 367 9.43 8.24 28.97
N SER A 368 9.37 7.08 29.60
CA SER A 368 8.53 6.86 30.79
C SER A 368 9.24 7.07 32.13
N GLN A 369 10.48 7.58 32.11
CA GLN A 369 11.28 7.85 33.34
C GLN A 369 11.71 9.30 33.51
N SER A 370 11.07 10.27 32.82
CA SER A 370 11.27 11.71 33.09
C SER A 370 9.97 12.39 33.43
#